data_6221bde1d3b8bf75bfb6006627099780
#
_entry.id   6221bde1d3b8bf75bfb6006627099780
#
_cell.length_a   1.000
_cell.length_b   1.000
_cell.length_c   1.000
_cell.angle_alpha   90.00
_cell.angle_beta   90.00
_cell.angle_gamma   90.00
#
_symmetry.space_group_name_H-M   'P 1'
#
loop_
_entity.id
_entity.type
_entity.pdbx_description
1 polymer ?
#
loop_
_entity_poly.entity_id
_entity_poly.type
_entity_poly.pdbx_seq_one_letter_code
_entity_poly.pdbx_strand_id
1 'polypeptide(L)'
;MIQAKNIHKYYNDLHVLKGVEIHVKKSEVVSIVGASGAGKTTLLQILGTLDQASKKEDSQLIINDIDINALNEKGLAKFRNEHIGFIFQFHQLLPEFTALENVCIPAFIKGTKKSEAEKRATELLDFLGLSNRIHHKPNELSGGEQQRVAVARALVNNPDLIFADEPSGNLDSESAENLHNLFFKLRDQFGQTFVIVTHNEELADLADRKLTMVDGKIVN
;
A
#
# COMPACT_ATOMS: atom_id res chain seq x y z
N MET A 1 7.57 6.90 11.89
CA MET A 1 7.13 5.79 11.00
C MET A 1 7.99 5.72 9.75
N ILE A 2 7.88 6.66 8.80
CA ILE A 2 8.76 6.75 7.63
C ILE A 2 9.60 8.01 7.70
N GLN A 3 10.89 7.89 7.41
CA GLN A 3 11.79 9.01 7.16
C GLN A 3 12.57 8.69 5.87
N ALA A 4 12.28 9.41 4.81
CA ALA A 4 12.98 9.31 3.55
C ALA A 4 13.66 10.66 3.26
N LYS A 5 14.96 10.63 2.95
CA LYS A 5 15.77 11.82 2.66
C LYS A 5 16.54 11.61 1.36
N ASN A 6 16.57 12.67 0.58
CA ASN A 6 17.35 12.74 -0.65
C ASN A 6 17.10 11.55 -1.59
N ILE A 7 15.83 11.17 -1.78
CA ILE A 7 15.46 10.03 -2.64
C ILE A 7 15.57 10.43 -4.09
N HIS A 8 16.50 9.83 -4.81
CA HIS A 8 16.69 9.98 -6.24
C HIS A 8 16.37 8.68 -6.97
N LYS A 9 15.81 8.79 -8.17
CA LYS A 9 15.60 7.65 -9.07
C LYS A 9 15.87 8.03 -10.51
N TYR A 10 16.71 7.23 -11.13
CA TYR A 10 17.03 7.32 -12.55
C TYR A 10 16.61 6.02 -13.25
N TYR A 11 16.00 6.15 -14.42
CA TYR A 11 15.82 5.09 -15.39
C TYR A 11 16.62 5.46 -16.64
N ASN A 12 17.80 4.86 -16.80
CA ASN A 12 18.83 5.27 -17.74
C ASN A 12 19.18 6.76 -17.52
N ASP A 13 18.90 7.65 -18.50
CA ASP A 13 19.15 9.08 -18.43
C ASP A 13 17.96 9.90 -17.88
N LEU A 14 16.81 9.26 -17.69
CA LEU A 14 15.63 9.92 -17.17
C LEU A 14 15.69 10.03 -15.65
N HIS A 15 15.79 11.26 -15.14
CA HIS A 15 15.78 11.57 -13.71
C HIS A 15 14.34 11.75 -13.22
N VAL A 16 13.74 10.70 -12.63
CA VAL A 16 12.32 10.66 -12.23
C VAL A 16 12.09 11.23 -10.84
N LEU A 17 12.92 10.88 -9.86
CA LEU A 17 12.85 11.46 -8.51
C LEU A 17 14.10 12.30 -8.26
N LYS A 18 13.91 13.52 -7.76
CA LYS A 18 14.93 14.58 -7.75
C LYS A 18 15.17 15.10 -6.33
N GLY A 19 15.62 14.20 -5.42
CA GLY A 19 15.90 14.54 -4.03
C GLY A 19 14.63 14.69 -3.20
N VAL A 20 13.74 13.69 -3.28
CA VAL A 20 12.48 13.71 -2.51
C VAL A 20 12.77 13.49 -1.03
N GLU A 21 12.18 14.35 -0.20
CA GLU A 21 12.13 14.21 1.25
C GLU A 21 10.70 14.01 1.71
N ILE A 22 10.47 13.01 2.55
CA ILE A 22 9.16 12.75 3.14
C ILE A 22 9.31 12.17 4.55
N HIS A 23 8.47 12.66 5.45
CA HIS A 23 8.32 12.12 6.80
C HIS A 23 6.85 11.77 7.03
N VAL A 24 6.55 10.53 7.42
CA VAL A 24 5.20 10.06 7.76
C VAL A 24 5.19 9.63 9.22
N LYS A 25 4.20 10.12 9.99
CA LYS A 25 4.00 9.76 11.40
C LYS A 25 3.25 8.43 11.50
N LYS A 26 3.30 7.80 12.67
CA LYS A 26 2.48 6.64 12.97
C LYS A 26 1.00 7.03 13.03
N SER A 27 0.12 6.16 12.51
CA SER A 27 -1.33 6.39 12.45
C SER A 27 -1.71 7.65 11.66
N GLU A 28 -0.92 8.04 10.67
CA GLU A 28 -1.18 9.15 9.76
C GLU A 28 -1.65 8.60 8.41
N VAL A 29 -2.63 9.25 7.80
CA VAL A 29 -3.00 9.06 6.40
C VAL A 29 -2.39 10.19 5.59
N VAL A 30 -1.42 9.87 4.73
CA VAL A 30 -0.79 10.82 3.83
C VAL A 30 -1.22 10.54 2.40
N SER A 31 -1.77 11.52 1.72
CA SER A 31 -2.04 11.47 0.28
C SER A 31 -0.92 12.14 -0.52
N ILE A 32 -0.57 11.55 -1.65
CA ILE A 32 0.39 12.10 -2.62
C ILE A 32 -0.35 12.32 -3.94
N VAL A 33 -0.52 13.59 -4.32
CA VAL A 33 -1.20 14.00 -5.55
C VAL A 33 -0.22 14.60 -6.54
N GLY A 34 -0.64 14.75 -7.79
CA GLY A 34 0.15 15.38 -8.87
C GLY A 34 -0.18 14.81 -10.24
N ALA A 35 0.30 15.45 -11.28
CA ALA A 35 0.06 15.04 -12.66
C ALA A 35 0.57 13.62 -12.96
N SER A 36 0.02 12.99 -14.01
CA SER A 36 0.57 11.73 -14.52
C SER A 36 2.05 11.94 -14.91
N GLY A 37 2.89 10.97 -14.58
CA GLY A 37 4.34 11.06 -14.83
C GLY A 37 5.13 11.90 -13.82
N ALA A 38 4.51 12.51 -12.80
CA ALA A 38 5.22 13.29 -11.78
C ALA A 38 6.17 12.44 -10.89
N GLY A 39 6.08 11.11 -10.93
CA GLY A 39 6.93 10.19 -10.16
C GLY A 39 6.24 9.56 -8.93
N LYS A 40 4.93 9.75 -8.75
CA LYS A 40 4.17 9.29 -7.58
C LYS A 40 4.29 7.77 -7.34
N THR A 41 3.96 6.96 -8.33
CA THR A 41 4.07 5.49 -8.26
C THR A 41 5.51 5.06 -8.01
N THR A 42 6.50 5.70 -8.65
CA THR A 42 7.92 5.41 -8.42
C THR A 42 8.31 5.69 -6.97
N LEU A 43 7.88 6.82 -6.41
CA LEU A 43 8.11 7.14 -5.00
C LEU A 43 7.46 6.11 -4.09
N LEU A 44 6.19 5.76 -4.33
CA LEU A 44 5.47 4.76 -3.54
C LEU A 44 6.15 3.39 -3.60
N GLN A 45 6.65 2.97 -4.76
CA GLN A 45 7.39 1.71 -4.91
C GLN A 45 8.69 1.69 -4.11
N ILE A 46 9.43 2.81 -4.07
CA ILE A 46 10.66 2.92 -3.27
C ILE A 46 10.34 2.91 -1.79
N LEU A 47 9.40 3.73 -1.33
CA LEU A 47 8.96 3.76 0.07
C LEU A 47 8.42 2.38 0.51
N GLY A 48 7.71 1.70 -0.39
CA GLY A 48 7.18 0.36 -0.18
C GLY A 48 8.20 -0.78 -0.38
N THR A 49 9.46 -0.45 -0.64
CA THR A 49 10.55 -1.44 -0.83
C THR A 49 10.37 -2.39 -2.03
N LEU A 50 9.51 -2.04 -2.99
CA LEU A 50 9.33 -2.78 -4.25
C LEU A 50 10.41 -2.40 -5.29
N ASP A 51 10.97 -1.19 -5.18
CA ASP A 51 12.09 -0.69 -5.97
C ASP A 51 13.10 -0.02 -5.02
N GLN A 52 14.28 0.32 -5.53
CA GLN A 52 15.34 0.96 -4.76
C GLN A 52 15.66 2.34 -5.32
N ALA A 53 16.01 3.27 -4.43
CA ALA A 53 16.59 4.55 -4.83
C ALA A 53 17.90 4.31 -5.62
N SER A 54 18.24 5.26 -6.50
CA SER A 54 19.47 5.17 -7.27
C SER A 54 20.69 5.38 -6.39
N LYS A 55 21.72 4.52 -6.52
CA LYS A 55 22.93 4.53 -5.71
C LYS A 55 23.89 5.70 -6.04
N LYS A 56 23.57 6.53 -7.04
CA LYS A 56 24.39 7.68 -7.44
C LYS A 56 24.41 8.80 -6.40
N GLU A 57 23.39 8.85 -5.56
CA GLU A 57 23.16 9.88 -4.56
C GLU A 57 23.06 9.24 -3.16
N ASP A 58 23.43 9.98 -2.15
CA ASP A 58 23.34 9.54 -0.75
C ASP A 58 21.90 9.68 -0.26
N SER A 59 21.11 8.62 -0.49
CA SER A 59 19.71 8.54 -0.10
C SER A 59 19.53 7.71 1.16
N GLN A 60 18.60 8.11 2.02
CA GLN A 60 18.25 7.41 3.26
C GLN A 60 16.77 7.07 3.29
N LEU A 61 16.45 5.82 3.63
CA LEU A 61 15.08 5.37 3.90
C LEU A 61 15.04 4.59 5.21
N ILE A 62 14.39 5.17 6.21
CA ILE A 62 14.16 4.54 7.52
C ILE A 62 12.67 4.29 7.67
N ILE A 63 12.28 3.06 8.03
CA ILE A 63 10.90 2.68 8.33
C ILE A 63 10.90 1.93 9.67
N ASN A 64 10.09 2.37 10.63
CA ASN A 64 10.05 1.80 11.98
C ASN A 64 11.45 1.72 12.63
N ASP A 65 12.23 2.79 12.49
CA ASP A 65 13.60 2.92 13.01
C ASP A 65 14.60 1.89 12.41
N ILE A 66 14.22 1.18 11.35
CA ILE A 66 15.06 0.25 10.59
C ILE A 66 15.56 0.96 9.33
N ASP A 67 16.88 0.99 9.14
CA ASP A 67 17.49 1.47 7.90
C ASP A 67 17.27 0.42 6.79
N ILE A 68 16.40 0.76 5.84
CA ILE A 68 16.05 -0.13 4.73
C ILE A 68 17.22 -0.38 3.79
N ASN A 69 18.10 0.61 3.63
CA ASN A 69 19.27 0.49 2.76
C ASN A 69 20.33 -0.49 3.31
N ALA A 70 20.31 -0.77 4.62
CA ALA A 70 21.21 -1.73 5.26
C ALA A 70 20.75 -3.18 5.12
N LEU A 71 19.51 -3.43 4.70
CA LEU A 71 18.96 -4.78 4.55
C LEU A 71 19.43 -5.44 3.25
N ASN A 72 19.82 -6.71 3.34
CA ASN A 72 20.01 -7.56 2.15
C ASN A 72 18.64 -7.98 1.57
N GLU A 73 18.62 -8.56 0.37
CA GLU A 73 17.40 -8.95 -0.34
C GLU A 73 16.45 -9.83 0.50
N LYS A 74 17.00 -10.81 1.24
CA LYS A 74 16.21 -11.70 2.10
C LYS A 74 15.60 -10.93 3.29
N GLY A 75 16.37 -10.05 3.92
CA GLY A 75 15.92 -9.18 5.00
C GLY A 75 14.85 -8.22 4.52
N LEU A 76 15.02 -7.63 3.33
CA LEU A 76 14.07 -6.72 2.71
C LEU A 76 12.74 -7.42 2.36
N ALA A 77 12.80 -8.64 1.79
CA ALA A 77 11.62 -9.43 1.50
C ALA A 77 10.83 -9.81 2.78
N LYS A 78 11.56 -10.19 3.85
CA LYS A 78 10.96 -10.48 5.14
C LYS A 78 10.32 -9.22 5.74
N PHE A 79 11.05 -8.10 5.77
CA PHE A 79 10.55 -6.81 6.26
C PHE A 79 9.27 -6.41 5.53
N ARG A 80 9.26 -6.45 4.20
CA ARG A 80 8.08 -6.13 3.39
C ARG A 80 6.88 -7.02 3.72
N ASN A 81 7.09 -8.32 3.85
CA ASN A 81 6.02 -9.27 4.16
C ASN A 81 5.41 -9.04 5.56
N GLU A 82 6.22 -8.66 6.55
CA GLU A 82 5.80 -8.52 7.95
C GLU A 82 5.22 -7.14 8.27
N HIS A 83 5.76 -6.06 7.64
CA HIS A 83 5.48 -4.68 8.03
C HIS A 83 4.73 -3.85 7.00
N ILE A 84 4.61 -4.33 5.74
CA ILE A 84 4.02 -3.54 4.66
C ILE A 84 2.85 -4.29 4.03
N GLY A 85 1.73 -3.59 3.87
CA GLY A 85 0.61 -3.98 3.02
C GLY A 85 0.55 -3.15 1.74
N PHE A 86 0.13 -3.77 0.62
CA PHE A 86 -0.06 -3.08 -0.65
C PHE A 86 -1.48 -3.23 -1.16
N ILE A 87 -2.02 -2.11 -1.66
CA ILE A 87 -3.32 -2.03 -2.34
C ILE A 87 -3.06 -1.36 -3.69
N PHE A 88 -3.43 -2.04 -4.78
CA PHE A 88 -3.22 -1.56 -6.16
C PHE A 88 -4.55 -1.27 -6.86
N GLN A 89 -4.52 -0.40 -7.86
CA GLN A 89 -5.66 -0.04 -8.69
C GLN A 89 -6.32 -1.25 -9.36
N PHE A 90 -5.53 -2.20 -9.85
CA PHE A 90 -6.01 -3.42 -10.53
C PHE A 90 -6.10 -4.63 -9.59
N HIS A 91 -6.27 -4.42 -8.29
CA HIS A 91 -6.43 -5.43 -7.24
C HIS A 91 -5.32 -6.48 -7.16
N GLN A 92 -4.74 -6.93 -8.28
CA GLN A 92 -3.66 -7.93 -8.36
C GLN A 92 -4.02 -9.24 -7.64
N LEU A 93 -5.29 -9.67 -7.75
CA LEU A 93 -5.73 -10.97 -7.25
C LEU A 93 -5.33 -12.08 -8.22
N LEU A 94 -4.91 -13.20 -7.68
CA LEU A 94 -4.60 -14.39 -8.47
C LEU A 94 -5.91 -15.08 -8.87
N PRO A 95 -6.20 -15.22 -10.17
CA PRO A 95 -7.51 -15.66 -10.64
C PRO A 95 -7.80 -17.14 -10.35
N GLU A 96 -6.77 -17.95 -10.11
CA GLU A 96 -6.90 -19.37 -9.78
C GLU A 96 -7.38 -19.60 -8.35
N PHE A 97 -7.15 -18.64 -7.45
CA PHE A 97 -7.43 -18.72 -6.02
C PHE A 97 -8.75 -18.02 -5.65
N THR A 98 -9.43 -18.56 -4.66
CA THR A 98 -10.58 -17.93 -4.02
C THR A 98 -10.20 -16.63 -3.28
N ALA A 99 -11.21 -15.86 -2.83
CA ALA A 99 -10.98 -14.68 -1.99
C ALA A 99 -10.20 -15.05 -0.72
N LEU A 100 -10.59 -16.12 -0.03
CA LEU A 100 -9.89 -16.61 1.16
C LEU A 100 -8.43 -16.95 0.88
N GLU A 101 -8.17 -17.71 -0.18
CA GLU A 101 -6.82 -18.12 -0.54
C GLU A 101 -5.94 -16.93 -0.92
N ASN A 102 -6.48 -15.97 -1.71
CA ASN A 102 -5.77 -14.74 -2.04
C ASN A 102 -5.35 -13.96 -0.77
N VAL A 103 -6.22 -13.86 0.21
CA VAL A 103 -5.92 -13.18 1.48
C VAL A 103 -4.86 -13.94 2.28
N CYS A 104 -4.86 -15.28 2.25
CA CYS A 104 -3.92 -16.11 3.00
C CYS A 104 -2.47 -16.08 2.45
N ILE A 105 -2.25 -15.72 1.18
CA ILE A 105 -0.93 -15.79 0.53
C ILE A 105 0.18 -15.14 1.36
N PRO A 106 0.08 -13.87 1.82
CA PRO A 106 1.15 -13.25 2.58
C PRO A 106 1.42 -13.95 3.92
N ALA A 107 0.38 -14.52 4.56
CA ALA A 107 0.53 -15.26 5.80
C ALA A 107 1.26 -16.59 5.57
N PHE A 108 1.02 -17.27 4.45
CA PHE A 108 1.75 -18.48 4.08
C PHE A 108 3.22 -18.19 3.76
N ILE A 109 3.51 -17.07 3.10
CA ILE A 109 4.90 -16.61 2.85
C ILE A 109 5.62 -16.33 4.18
N LYS A 110 4.91 -15.79 5.18
CA LYS A 110 5.43 -15.58 6.54
C LYS A 110 5.71 -16.90 7.29
N GLY A 111 5.12 -18.01 6.83
CA GLY A 111 5.20 -19.31 7.50
C GLY A 111 4.12 -19.56 8.54
N THR A 112 3.05 -18.76 8.54
CA THR A 112 1.88 -18.95 9.42
C THR A 112 1.19 -20.26 9.09
N LYS A 113 0.77 -21.01 10.11
CA LYS A 113 0.03 -22.26 9.93
C LYS A 113 -1.28 -22.02 9.18
N LYS A 114 -1.66 -22.98 8.34
CA LYS A 114 -2.85 -22.89 7.49
C LYS A 114 -4.10 -22.49 8.29
N SER A 115 -4.38 -23.17 9.38
CA SER A 115 -5.57 -22.91 10.21
C SER A 115 -5.59 -21.50 10.82
N GLU A 116 -4.43 -20.96 11.18
CA GLU A 116 -4.31 -19.61 11.75
C GLU A 116 -4.47 -18.55 10.63
N ALA A 117 -3.86 -18.79 9.46
CA ALA A 117 -3.99 -17.91 8.31
C ALA A 117 -5.44 -17.84 7.80
N GLU A 118 -6.10 -19.00 7.64
CA GLU A 118 -7.50 -19.08 7.21
C GLU A 118 -8.46 -18.42 8.21
N LYS A 119 -8.24 -18.64 9.53
CA LYS A 119 -9.01 -17.98 10.57
C LYS A 119 -8.90 -16.45 10.46
N ARG A 120 -7.67 -15.94 10.40
CA ARG A 120 -7.42 -14.49 10.28
C ARG A 120 -7.99 -13.91 8.99
N ALA A 121 -7.84 -14.60 7.87
CA ALA A 121 -8.38 -14.19 6.59
C ALA A 121 -9.91 -14.14 6.61
N THR A 122 -10.57 -15.13 7.22
CA THR A 122 -12.03 -15.15 7.37
C THR A 122 -12.51 -13.98 8.23
N GLU A 123 -11.86 -13.69 9.37
CA GLU A 123 -12.20 -12.53 10.21
C GLU A 123 -12.10 -11.20 9.45
N LEU A 124 -11.06 -11.04 8.61
CA LEU A 124 -10.90 -9.85 7.79
C LEU A 124 -11.94 -9.74 6.68
N LEU A 125 -12.24 -10.85 6.00
CA LEU A 125 -13.28 -10.88 4.96
C LEU A 125 -14.66 -10.60 5.54
N ASP A 126 -14.96 -11.13 6.74
CA ASP A 126 -16.19 -10.84 7.46
C ASP A 126 -16.29 -9.36 7.84
N PHE A 127 -15.24 -8.80 8.44
CA PHE A 127 -15.15 -7.36 8.76
C PHE A 127 -15.39 -6.47 7.55
N LEU A 128 -14.96 -6.91 6.35
CA LEU A 128 -15.13 -6.20 5.09
C LEU A 128 -16.43 -6.51 4.34
N GLY A 129 -17.37 -7.25 5.01
CA GLY A 129 -18.68 -7.56 4.45
C GLY A 129 -18.65 -8.60 3.33
N LEU A 130 -17.67 -9.51 3.35
CA LEU A 130 -17.45 -10.54 2.32
C LEU A 130 -17.67 -11.98 2.83
N SER A 131 -18.37 -12.17 3.97
CA SER A 131 -18.62 -13.49 4.58
C SER A 131 -19.21 -14.50 3.60
N ASN A 132 -20.10 -14.07 2.71
CA ASN A 132 -20.75 -14.91 1.70
C ASN A 132 -19.93 -15.03 0.40
N ARG A 133 -18.72 -14.46 0.34
CA ARG A 133 -17.85 -14.40 -0.83
C ARG A 133 -16.51 -15.09 -0.65
N ILE A 134 -16.23 -15.67 0.50
CA ILE A 134 -14.90 -16.21 0.87
C ILE A 134 -14.41 -17.31 -0.08
N HIS A 135 -15.31 -18.07 -0.69
CA HIS A 135 -14.99 -19.14 -1.64
C HIS A 135 -15.15 -18.74 -3.11
N HIS A 136 -15.52 -17.49 -3.40
CA HIS A 136 -15.62 -16.99 -4.77
C HIS A 136 -14.24 -16.67 -5.34
N LYS A 137 -14.08 -16.90 -6.63
CA LYS A 137 -12.89 -16.49 -7.40
C LYS A 137 -13.03 -15.03 -7.86
N PRO A 138 -11.93 -14.36 -8.22
CA PRO A 138 -11.97 -12.96 -8.65
C PRO A 138 -12.98 -12.65 -9.74
N ASN A 139 -13.15 -13.54 -10.73
CA ASN A 139 -14.13 -13.36 -11.82
C ASN A 139 -15.61 -13.50 -11.40
N GLU A 140 -15.86 -13.93 -10.17
CA GLU A 140 -17.22 -14.05 -9.58
C GLU A 140 -17.51 -12.87 -8.62
N LEU A 141 -16.57 -11.92 -8.49
CA LEU A 141 -16.65 -10.77 -7.60
C LEU A 141 -16.79 -9.47 -8.40
N SER A 142 -17.58 -8.54 -7.89
CA SER A 142 -17.59 -7.16 -8.41
C SER A 142 -16.25 -6.46 -8.19
N GLY A 143 -15.97 -5.36 -8.90
CA GLY A 143 -14.76 -4.57 -8.72
C GLY A 143 -14.55 -4.11 -7.28
N GLY A 144 -15.61 -3.63 -6.62
CA GLY A 144 -15.56 -3.23 -5.21
C GLY A 144 -15.33 -4.41 -4.26
N GLU A 145 -15.90 -5.61 -4.55
CA GLU A 145 -15.61 -6.83 -3.78
C GLU A 145 -14.15 -7.27 -3.95
N GLN A 146 -13.63 -7.24 -5.18
CA GLN A 146 -12.22 -7.55 -5.46
C GLN A 146 -11.28 -6.60 -4.71
N GLN A 147 -11.60 -5.30 -4.67
CA GLN A 147 -10.81 -4.32 -3.94
C GLN A 147 -10.83 -4.58 -2.44
N ARG A 148 -11.97 -4.93 -1.86
CA ARG A 148 -12.04 -5.31 -0.45
C ARG A 148 -11.25 -6.60 -0.15
N VAL A 149 -11.22 -7.57 -1.06
CA VAL A 149 -10.32 -8.74 -0.93
C VAL A 149 -8.84 -8.31 -0.95
N ALA A 150 -8.46 -7.37 -1.83
CA ALA A 150 -7.09 -6.84 -1.88
C ALA A 150 -6.73 -6.09 -0.57
N VAL A 151 -7.68 -5.35 0.02
CA VAL A 151 -7.51 -4.74 1.36
C VAL A 151 -7.33 -5.81 2.43
N ALA A 152 -8.16 -6.85 2.47
CA ALA A 152 -8.00 -7.96 3.42
C ALA A 152 -6.62 -8.62 3.29
N ARG A 153 -6.17 -8.86 2.05
CA ARG A 153 -4.84 -9.42 1.77
C ARG A 153 -3.72 -8.51 2.29
N ALA A 154 -3.85 -7.21 2.12
CA ALA A 154 -2.87 -6.25 2.64
C ALA A 154 -2.80 -6.27 4.17
N LEU A 155 -3.91 -6.59 4.87
CA LEU A 155 -4.03 -6.56 6.32
C LEU A 155 -3.69 -7.88 7.02
N VAL A 156 -3.60 -9.01 6.32
CA VAL A 156 -3.56 -10.35 6.93
C VAL A 156 -2.41 -10.54 7.91
N ASN A 157 -1.23 -9.98 7.61
CA ASN A 157 -0.06 -10.05 8.48
C ASN A 157 -0.01 -8.95 9.55
N ASN A 158 -1.07 -8.15 9.67
CA ASN A 158 -1.14 -7.00 10.56
C ASN A 158 0.03 -6.02 10.36
N PRO A 159 0.22 -5.48 9.14
CA PRO A 159 1.34 -4.60 8.82
C PRO A 159 1.24 -3.29 9.59
N ASP A 160 2.36 -2.60 9.78
CA ASP A 160 2.39 -1.27 10.39
C ASP A 160 2.00 -0.16 9.41
N LEU A 161 2.21 -0.43 8.12
CA LEU A 161 2.14 0.56 7.04
C LEU A 161 1.45 -0.02 5.80
N ILE A 162 0.52 0.74 5.23
CA ILE A 162 -0.18 0.38 4.01
C ILE A 162 0.11 1.41 2.93
N PHE A 163 0.60 0.93 1.79
CA PHE A 163 0.74 1.71 0.56
C PHE A 163 -0.42 1.42 -0.38
N ALA A 164 -1.04 2.47 -0.90
CA ALA A 164 -2.13 2.36 -1.87
C ALA A 164 -1.81 3.19 -3.12
N ASP A 165 -1.80 2.53 -4.29
CA ASP A 165 -1.59 3.17 -5.59
C ASP A 165 -2.91 3.22 -6.34
N GLU A 166 -3.52 4.41 -6.43
CA GLU A 166 -4.82 4.68 -7.08
C GLU A 166 -5.92 3.68 -6.66
N PRO A 167 -6.14 3.49 -5.34
CA PRO A 167 -6.93 2.35 -4.83
C PRO A 167 -8.40 2.37 -5.23
N SER A 168 -8.95 3.52 -5.61
CA SER A 168 -10.35 3.70 -6.05
C SER A 168 -10.49 3.99 -7.54
N GLY A 169 -9.39 4.00 -8.31
CA GLY A 169 -9.37 4.46 -9.70
C GLY A 169 -10.23 3.64 -10.68
N ASN A 170 -10.60 2.41 -10.34
CA ASN A 170 -11.43 1.52 -11.16
C ASN A 170 -12.81 1.23 -10.52
N LEU A 171 -13.19 1.96 -9.49
CA LEU A 171 -14.45 1.77 -8.78
C LEU A 171 -15.50 2.80 -9.21
N ASP A 172 -16.76 2.44 -9.10
CA ASP A 172 -17.86 3.39 -9.13
C ASP A 172 -17.81 4.30 -7.90
N SER A 173 -18.51 5.45 -7.93
CA SER A 173 -18.45 6.47 -6.91
C SER A 173 -18.82 5.97 -5.51
N GLU A 174 -19.86 5.12 -5.40
CA GLU A 174 -20.29 4.57 -4.11
C GLU A 174 -19.24 3.61 -3.53
N SER A 175 -18.70 2.72 -4.35
CA SER A 175 -17.63 1.79 -3.96
C SER A 175 -16.35 2.54 -3.57
N ALA A 176 -16.03 3.64 -4.26
CA ALA A 176 -14.88 4.49 -3.95
C ALA A 176 -15.05 5.17 -2.59
N GLU A 177 -16.20 5.80 -2.32
CA GLU A 177 -16.51 6.43 -1.04
C GLU A 177 -16.43 5.42 0.13
N ASN A 178 -17.03 4.24 -0.06
CA ASN A 178 -16.98 3.17 0.93
C ASN A 178 -15.54 2.72 1.22
N LEU A 179 -14.67 2.64 0.21
CA LEU A 179 -13.26 2.32 0.37
C LEU A 179 -12.51 3.43 1.12
N HIS A 180 -12.77 4.71 0.79
CA HIS A 180 -12.16 5.84 1.48
C HIS A 180 -12.51 5.83 2.97
N ASN A 181 -13.79 5.71 3.30
CA ASN A 181 -14.27 5.62 4.67
C ASN A 181 -13.66 4.42 5.42
N LEU A 182 -13.43 3.30 4.73
CA LEU A 182 -12.76 2.13 5.29
C LEU A 182 -11.31 2.43 5.71
N PHE A 183 -10.54 3.19 4.92
CA PHE A 183 -9.16 3.54 5.28
C PHE A 183 -9.09 4.35 6.57
N PHE A 184 -9.95 5.35 6.72
CA PHE A 184 -10.03 6.14 7.96
C PHE A 184 -10.50 5.30 9.14
N LYS A 185 -11.48 4.41 8.95
CA LYS A 185 -11.91 3.48 9.98
C LYS A 185 -10.78 2.54 10.44
N LEU A 186 -9.97 2.03 9.50
CA LEU A 186 -8.80 1.20 9.81
C LEU A 186 -7.74 1.99 10.59
N ARG A 187 -7.46 3.25 10.20
CA ARG A 187 -6.58 4.14 10.96
C ARG A 187 -7.09 4.33 12.40
N ASP A 188 -8.35 4.70 12.56
CA ASP A 188 -8.93 5.05 13.86
C ASP A 188 -9.04 3.86 14.80
N GLN A 189 -9.40 2.68 14.29
CA GLN A 189 -9.61 1.48 15.10
C GLN A 189 -8.34 0.67 15.36
N PHE A 190 -7.41 0.62 14.40
CA PHE A 190 -6.23 -0.24 14.46
C PHE A 190 -4.91 0.53 14.45
N GLY A 191 -4.96 1.88 14.37
CA GLY A 191 -3.76 2.71 14.33
C GLY A 191 -2.94 2.53 13.04
N GLN A 192 -3.57 2.11 11.94
CA GLN A 192 -2.91 1.88 10.67
C GLN A 192 -2.36 3.18 10.08
N THR A 193 -1.20 3.10 9.47
CA THR A 193 -0.59 4.22 8.75
C THR A 193 -0.79 4.00 7.25
N PHE A 194 -1.21 5.03 6.52
CA PHE A 194 -1.44 4.95 5.08
C PHE A 194 -0.59 5.96 4.31
N VAL A 195 -0.03 5.53 3.19
CA VAL A 195 0.51 6.41 2.15
C VAL A 195 -0.25 6.09 0.85
N ILE A 196 -1.02 7.05 0.38
CA ILE A 196 -1.96 6.86 -0.73
C ILE A 196 -1.55 7.76 -1.89
N VAL A 197 -1.22 7.17 -3.03
CA VAL A 197 -1.08 7.90 -4.29
C VAL A 197 -2.45 7.94 -4.96
N THR A 198 -2.94 9.12 -5.29
CA THR A 198 -4.24 9.28 -5.93
C THR A 198 -4.33 10.55 -6.76
N HIS A 199 -5.20 10.53 -7.77
CA HIS A 199 -5.68 11.71 -8.49
C HIS A 199 -7.11 12.11 -8.05
N ASN A 200 -7.72 11.36 -7.12
CA ASN A 200 -9.01 11.70 -6.55
C ASN A 200 -8.82 12.77 -5.46
N GLU A 201 -9.29 13.98 -5.75
CA GLU A 201 -9.15 15.13 -4.86
C GLU A 201 -9.93 14.95 -3.54
N GLU A 202 -11.11 14.30 -3.58
CA GLU A 202 -11.92 14.05 -2.37
C GLU A 202 -11.16 13.17 -1.39
N LEU A 203 -10.58 12.05 -1.86
CA LEU A 203 -9.74 11.18 -1.02
C LEU A 203 -8.52 11.94 -0.50
N ALA A 204 -7.89 12.74 -1.37
CA ALA A 204 -6.70 13.50 -1.00
C ALA A 204 -6.99 14.55 0.08
N ASP A 205 -8.15 15.21 0.02
CA ASP A 205 -8.56 16.25 0.99
C ASP A 205 -9.03 15.67 2.33
N LEU A 206 -9.46 14.40 2.36
CA LEU A 206 -9.79 13.69 3.60
C LEU A 206 -8.54 13.22 4.37
N ALA A 207 -7.38 13.14 3.73
CA ALA A 207 -6.15 12.70 4.37
C ALA A 207 -5.68 13.71 5.45
N ASP A 208 -4.98 13.21 6.48
CA ASP A 208 -4.41 14.08 7.51
C ASP A 208 -3.39 15.06 6.93
N ARG A 209 -2.75 14.68 5.82
CA ARG A 209 -1.83 15.54 5.09
C ARG A 209 -1.81 15.18 3.60
N LYS A 210 -1.92 16.21 2.77
CA LYS A 210 -1.83 16.13 1.30
C LYS A 210 -0.49 16.68 0.84
N LEU A 211 0.25 15.87 0.11
CA LEU A 211 1.53 16.23 -0.51
C LEU A 211 1.36 16.35 -2.02
N THR A 212 1.86 17.43 -2.59
CA THR A 212 1.82 17.65 -4.03
C THR A 212 3.17 17.32 -4.66
N MET A 213 3.16 16.45 -5.68
CA MET A 213 4.34 16.07 -6.41
C MET A 213 4.35 16.68 -7.79
N VAL A 214 5.43 17.42 -8.11
CA VAL A 214 5.65 18.08 -9.41
C VAL A 214 7.07 17.74 -9.88
N ASP A 215 7.20 17.21 -11.09
CA ASP A 215 8.48 16.92 -11.75
C ASP A 215 9.51 16.21 -10.84
N GLY A 216 9.08 15.20 -10.13
CA GLY A 216 9.96 14.39 -9.27
C GLY A 216 10.32 15.01 -7.93
N LYS A 217 9.62 16.07 -7.50
CA LYS A 217 9.81 16.74 -6.20
C LYS A 217 8.49 16.88 -5.45
N ILE A 218 8.54 16.85 -4.12
CA ILE A 218 7.43 17.31 -3.27
C ILE A 218 7.57 18.82 -3.11
N VAL A 219 6.47 19.57 -3.36
CA VAL A 219 6.48 21.04 -3.39
C VAL A 219 5.73 21.70 -2.24
N ASN A 220 5.14 20.93 -1.32
CA ASN A 220 4.44 21.41 -0.12
C ASN A 220 4.50 20.38 1.03
#